data_1d1a84f8612de209cdf0350741fad379
#
_entry.id   1d1a84f8612de209cdf0350741fad379
#
_cell.length_a   1.000
_cell.length_b   1.000
_cell.length_c   1.000
_cell.angle_alpha   90.00
_cell.angle_beta   90.00
_cell.angle_gamma   90.00
#
_symmetry.space_group_name_H-M   'P 1'
#
loop_
_entity.id
_entity.type
_entity.pdbx_description
1 polymer ?
#
loop_
_entity_poly.entity_id
_entity_poly.type
_entity_poly.pdbx_seq_one_letter_code
_entity_poly.pdbx_strand_id
1 'polypeptide(L)'
;MQNLRINNIKPVQEDFRGNGAIYHGYAGMPDDAGRVYTEEQCIIEAERAARMKLKIARTFYKWWAWDEKTNTWDWDNEIMTIFYKWLQRMKDGGVTVALNTGWCSPGDINSTWWNGKSPFTVEGDWEQSKQNYANWVSETVKQLIIKRGFTNIKIFVMFTEPQRYSGIFPEKTPYECWCEATAAAHNALVRDGLRDKIKLMGPNEGSTVTSEMLHWAAENAKEYLDIYSSHTYQFVAPTPKKYVTPGKYVIGMSIAGGRFCQTVNLKPNTNYVASVNLAAGVTEENPETVGSIYFGAFVDDGRNDVHTANGHGPSIPVAEGSTVAIDPNTISSDEFTKVTLKFNSGDATSCVIGVFHDIKCAGFSYCNLVELKEEGNDTNIAVNGDFSDKFNGWRTFVADGTIDAYDDWYTWAKTGLQYVPEGMPYCFDEYNVTFNRDNSHPSHGAEICNAAVALMNCGCQSSLLWTIFDQQWPNNHTYNNDSFVDGDHRCGVAPVLNRSLVPHLSYYAFTLLSRYIDGEGTKIYEGFGNDCLHTSMAVSPNGEITVTVVNCKEEVDEFTISFDKDLEGVNLNRHYFDPAICVPDEKAEIIGTDKVFENVTDTLSDKIPAYGVIVYTTMKD
;
A
#
# COMPACT_ATOMS: atom_id res chain seq x y z
N MET A 1 -11.77 10.42 -28.90
CA MET A 1 -10.76 9.37 -29.07
C MET A 1 -9.51 9.82 -28.33
N GLN A 2 -9.07 9.07 -27.35
CA GLN A 2 -7.89 9.35 -26.55
C GLN A 2 -6.65 8.75 -27.20
N ASN A 3 -5.51 9.40 -27.06
CA ASN A 3 -4.25 8.90 -27.57
C ASN A 3 -3.39 8.38 -26.41
N LEU A 4 -3.17 7.07 -26.38
CA LEU A 4 -2.25 6.42 -25.49
C LEU A 4 -0.92 6.13 -26.20
N ARG A 5 0.17 6.04 -25.46
CA ARG A 5 1.49 5.73 -26.01
C ARG A 5 2.18 4.72 -25.11
N ILE A 6 2.94 3.80 -25.72
CA ILE A 6 3.82 2.88 -25.00
C ILE A 6 5.24 3.06 -25.50
N ASN A 7 6.14 3.36 -24.57
CA ASN A 7 7.58 3.39 -24.86
C ASN A 7 8.15 1.98 -24.73
N ASN A 8 8.00 1.19 -25.79
CA ASN A 8 8.49 -0.18 -25.85
C ASN A 8 9.94 -0.31 -26.38
N ILE A 9 10.73 0.75 -26.30
CA ILE A 9 12.16 0.75 -26.68
C ILE A 9 13.02 0.28 -25.50
N LYS A 10 12.78 0.84 -24.32
CA LYS A 10 13.53 0.52 -23.10
C LYS A 10 12.58 0.20 -21.95
N PRO A 11 12.72 -0.96 -21.32
CA PRO A 11 11.90 -1.28 -20.15
C PRO A 11 12.25 -0.38 -18.96
N VAL A 12 11.25 -0.08 -18.14
CA VAL A 12 11.40 0.61 -16.85
C VAL A 12 11.68 -0.39 -15.73
N GLN A 13 11.34 -1.67 -15.94
CA GLN A 13 11.66 -2.78 -15.05
C GLN A 13 12.08 -3.99 -15.90
N GLU A 14 13.25 -4.58 -15.59
CA GLU A 14 13.83 -5.72 -16.34
C GLU A 14 13.49 -7.08 -15.73
N ASP A 15 13.10 -7.12 -14.45
CA ASP A 15 12.80 -8.34 -13.68
C ASP A 15 11.55 -8.13 -12.83
N PHE A 16 10.43 -7.91 -13.49
CA PHE A 16 9.14 -7.85 -12.80
C PHE A 16 8.74 -9.26 -12.33
N ARG A 17 8.34 -9.38 -11.06
CA ARG A 17 8.03 -10.67 -10.43
C ARG A 17 6.55 -10.96 -10.33
N GLY A 18 5.73 -10.13 -10.94
CA GLY A 18 4.30 -10.31 -11.04
C GLY A 18 3.49 -9.50 -10.05
N ASN A 19 2.22 -9.37 -10.39
CA ASN A 19 1.21 -8.89 -9.47
C ASN A 19 0.81 -10.04 -8.54
N GLY A 20 0.84 -9.76 -7.25
CA GLY A 20 0.55 -10.74 -6.21
C GLY A 20 -0.53 -10.27 -5.27
N ALA A 21 -0.75 -11.05 -4.22
CA ALA A 21 -1.71 -10.69 -3.19
C ALA A 21 -1.31 -11.26 -1.82
N ILE A 22 -1.99 -10.77 -0.79
CA ILE A 22 -1.79 -11.18 0.59
C ILE A 22 -2.83 -12.21 0.98
N TYR A 23 -2.36 -13.26 1.63
CA TYR A 23 -3.15 -14.38 2.13
C TYR A 23 -3.11 -14.42 3.63
N HIS A 24 -4.26 -14.68 4.24
CA HIS A 24 -4.37 -14.76 5.69
C HIS A 24 -5.02 -16.05 6.22
N GLY A 25 -5.88 -16.71 5.47
CA GLY A 25 -6.62 -17.86 5.96
C GLY A 25 -5.84 -19.17 5.87
N TYR A 26 -5.94 -19.99 6.94
CA TYR A 26 -5.38 -21.33 6.97
C TYR A 26 -6.39 -22.28 7.61
N ALA A 27 -6.57 -23.46 7.01
CA ALA A 27 -7.51 -24.45 7.50
C ALA A 27 -7.22 -24.83 8.97
N GLY A 28 -8.25 -24.79 9.80
CA GLY A 28 -8.16 -25.16 11.22
C GLY A 28 -7.56 -24.10 12.11
N MET A 29 -7.08 -22.98 11.57
CA MET A 29 -6.61 -21.84 12.37
C MET A 29 -7.75 -20.88 12.60
N PRO A 30 -7.97 -20.45 13.85
CA PRO A 30 -8.91 -19.39 14.11
C PRO A 30 -8.38 -18.08 13.50
N ASP A 31 -9.26 -17.35 12.82
CA ASP A 31 -8.99 -15.96 12.54
C ASP A 31 -9.02 -15.13 13.83
N ASP A 32 -8.73 -13.84 13.74
CA ASP A 32 -8.70 -12.99 14.92
C ASP A 32 -10.08 -12.81 15.58
N ALA A 33 -11.17 -13.16 14.91
CA ALA A 33 -12.51 -13.22 15.49
C ALA A 33 -12.86 -14.61 16.08
N GLY A 34 -11.89 -15.55 16.13
CA GLY A 34 -12.09 -16.90 16.61
C GLY A 34 -12.82 -17.83 15.65
N ARG A 35 -13.01 -17.43 14.38
CA ARG A 35 -13.61 -18.27 13.35
C ARG A 35 -12.56 -19.19 12.76
N VAL A 36 -12.91 -20.45 12.62
CA VAL A 36 -12.02 -21.46 12.04
C VAL A 36 -12.30 -21.60 10.53
N TYR A 37 -11.26 -21.42 9.74
CA TYR A 37 -11.29 -21.71 8.32
C TYR A 37 -11.35 -23.22 8.11
N THR A 38 -12.31 -23.69 7.32
CA THR A 38 -12.40 -25.11 7.00
C THR A 38 -11.40 -25.48 5.91
N GLU A 39 -11.02 -26.75 5.84
CA GLU A 39 -10.16 -27.23 4.75
C GLU A 39 -10.82 -27.03 3.38
N GLU A 40 -12.15 -27.15 3.29
CA GLU A 40 -12.91 -26.90 2.05
C GLU A 40 -12.78 -25.44 1.61
N GLN A 41 -12.90 -24.47 2.50
CA GLN A 41 -12.70 -23.06 2.20
C GLN A 41 -11.28 -22.79 1.69
N CYS A 42 -10.26 -23.39 2.31
CA CYS A 42 -8.89 -23.27 1.83
C CYS A 42 -8.66 -23.88 0.44
N ILE A 43 -9.37 -24.96 0.12
CA ILE A 43 -9.32 -25.56 -1.24
C ILE A 43 -9.93 -24.58 -2.24
N ILE A 44 -11.11 -24.04 -1.97
CA ILE A 44 -11.78 -23.07 -2.84
C ILE A 44 -10.91 -21.82 -3.03
N GLU A 45 -10.34 -21.27 -1.96
CA GLU A 45 -9.42 -20.13 -2.04
C GLU A 45 -8.22 -20.44 -2.94
N ALA A 46 -7.58 -21.59 -2.75
CA ALA A 46 -6.45 -22.00 -3.56
C ALA A 46 -6.83 -22.20 -5.04
N GLU A 47 -8.03 -22.69 -5.32
CA GLU A 47 -8.54 -22.79 -6.70
C GLU A 47 -8.76 -21.40 -7.31
N ARG A 48 -9.32 -20.43 -6.55
CA ARG A 48 -9.47 -19.04 -7.02
C ARG A 48 -8.12 -18.42 -7.35
N ALA A 49 -7.16 -18.57 -6.44
CA ALA A 49 -5.80 -18.07 -6.62
C ALA A 49 -5.09 -18.72 -7.83
N ALA A 50 -5.27 -20.03 -8.04
CA ALA A 50 -4.73 -20.73 -9.19
C ALA A 50 -5.33 -20.20 -10.52
N ARG A 51 -6.63 -19.89 -10.54
CA ARG A 51 -7.28 -19.25 -11.71
C ARG A 51 -6.75 -17.84 -11.96
N MET A 52 -6.46 -17.09 -10.91
CA MET A 52 -5.79 -15.79 -11.02
C MET A 52 -4.34 -15.92 -11.53
N LYS A 53 -3.74 -17.09 -11.47
CA LYS A 53 -2.32 -17.33 -11.78
C LYS A 53 -1.39 -16.36 -11.02
N LEU A 54 -1.70 -16.08 -9.77
CA LEU A 54 -0.85 -15.24 -8.93
C LEU A 54 0.59 -15.75 -8.94
N LYS A 55 1.54 -14.82 -9.09
CA LYS A 55 2.97 -15.15 -9.17
C LYS A 55 3.66 -15.11 -7.82
N ILE A 56 3.16 -14.25 -6.93
CA ILE A 56 3.71 -14.05 -5.60
C ILE A 56 2.57 -13.95 -4.57
N ALA A 57 2.73 -14.64 -3.45
CA ALA A 57 1.84 -14.59 -2.30
C ALA A 57 2.62 -14.14 -1.08
N ARG A 58 2.19 -13.06 -0.42
CA ARG A 58 2.69 -12.69 0.89
C ARG A 58 1.76 -13.26 1.96
N THR A 59 2.31 -13.82 3.01
CA THR A 59 1.53 -14.36 4.10
C THR A 59 2.16 -14.03 5.43
N PHE A 60 1.33 -13.72 6.42
CA PHE A 60 1.80 -13.57 7.78
C PHE A 60 2.17 -14.92 8.37
N TYR A 61 3.32 -14.95 9.01
CA TYR A 61 3.86 -16.13 9.66
C TYR A 61 4.27 -15.79 11.08
N LYS A 62 3.75 -16.57 12.02
CA LYS A 62 3.95 -16.38 13.44
C LYS A 62 4.83 -17.49 14.02
N TRP A 63 5.12 -17.40 15.31
CA TRP A 63 5.77 -18.47 16.07
C TRP A 63 4.85 -19.66 16.35
N TRP A 64 4.08 -20.12 15.36
CA TRP A 64 3.10 -21.21 15.50
C TRP A 64 3.70 -22.56 15.93
N ALA A 65 4.99 -22.75 15.70
CA ALA A 65 5.72 -23.90 16.18
C ALA A 65 6.13 -23.80 17.66
N TRP A 66 5.84 -22.66 18.34
CA TRP A 66 6.20 -22.48 19.73
C TRP A 66 5.14 -23.08 20.67
N ASP A 67 5.57 -23.99 21.55
CA ASP A 67 4.72 -24.52 22.62
C ASP A 67 5.06 -23.78 23.93
N GLU A 68 4.16 -22.88 24.35
CA GLU A 68 4.32 -22.09 25.57
C GLU A 68 4.34 -22.96 26.85
N LYS A 69 3.70 -24.14 26.83
CA LYS A 69 3.62 -25.02 28.01
C LYS A 69 4.94 -25.73 28.32
N THR A 70 5.62 -26.13 27.26
CA THR A 70 6.90 -26.85 27.36
C THR A 70 8.11 -25.90 27.15
N ASN A 71 7.87 -24.67 26.70
CA ASN A 71 8.89 -23.69 26.33
C ASN A 71 9.85 -24.25 25.27
N THR A 72 9.32 -24.96 24.28
CA THR A 72 10.06 -25.60 23.19
C THR A 72 9.40 -25.41 21.84
N TRP A 73 10.16 -25.66 20.78
CA TRP A 73 9.68 -25.63 19.41
C TRP A 73 9.13 -27.00 18.97
N ASP A 74 7.84 -27.07 18.67
CA ASP A 74 7.18 -28.23 18.07
C ASP A 74 6.78 -27.88 16.60
N TRP A 75 7.66 -28.22 15.69
CA TRP A 75 7.48 -27.99 14.25
C TRP A 75 6.49 -28.97 13.60
N ASP A 76 5.99 -29.96 14.32
CA ASP A 76 5.07 -30.97 13.83
C ASP A 76 3.68 -30.89 14.51
N ASN A 77 3.42 -29.79 15.20
CA ASN A 77 2.12 -29.53 15.80
C ASN A 77 1.01 -29.36 14.72
N GLU A 78 -0.24 -29.37 15.16
CA GLU A 78 -1.41 -29.32 14.28
C GLU A 78 -1.42 -28.05 13.39
N ILE A 79 -1.12 -26.87 13.96
CA ILE A 79 -1.11 -25.60 13.24
C ILE A 79 -0.06 -25.62 12.13
N MET A 80 1.14 -26.07 12.44
CA MET A 80 2.21 -26.18 11.43
C MET A 80 1.86 -27.18 10.34
N THR A 81 1.20 -28.28 10.67
CA THR A 81 0.74 -29.28 9.69
C THR A 81 -0.25 -28.67 8.70
N ILE A 82 -1.16 -27.83 9.17
CA ILE A 82 -2.12 -27.09 8.33
C ILE A 82 -1.38 -26.10 7.43
N PHE A 83 -0.44 -25.35 7.99
CA PHE A 83 0.36 -24.40 7.24
C PHE A 83 1.20 -25.08 6.13
N TYR A 84 1.75 -26.27 6.39
CA TYR A 84 2.48 -27.04 5.37
C TYR A 84 1.57 -27.46 4.21
N LYS A 85 0.31 -27.80 4.44
CA LYS A 85 -0.65 -28.07 3.36
C LYS A 85 -0.87 -26.85 2.47
N TRP A 86 -0.98 -25.66 3.08
CA TRP A 86 -1.10 -24.41 2.33
C TRP A 86 0.17 -24.12 1.52
N LEU A 87 1.35 -24.23 2.11
CA LEU A 87 2.63 -24.04 1.42
C LEU A 87 2.79 -25.00 0.24
N GLN A 88 2.33 -26.25 0.40
CA GLN A 88 2.38 -27.22 -0.69
C GLN A 88 1.45 -26.83 -1.84
N ARG A 89 0.24 -26.35 -1.56
CA ARG A 89 -0.68 -25.85 -2.60
C ARG A 89 -0.07 -24.67 -3.38
N MET A 90 0.57 -23.73 -2.67
CA MET A 90 1.29 -22.63 -3.31
C MET A 90 2.45 -23.14 -4.18
N LYS A 91 3.19 -24.11 -3.69
CA LYS A 91 4.30 -24.72 -4.43
C LYS A 91 3.81 -25.42 -5.71
N ASP A 92 2.75 -26.21 -5.59
CA ASP A 92 2.15 -26.95 -6.72
C ASP A 92 1.58 -25.98 -7.77
N GLY A 93 1.07 -24.81 -7.34
CA GLY A 93 0.62 -23.73 -8.20
C GLY A 93 1.74 -22.85 -8.78
N GLY A 94 3.01 -23.11 -8.47
CA GLY A 94 4.15 -22.30 -8.93
C GLY A 94 4.22 -20.91 -8.32
N VAL A 95 3.56 -20.69 -7.18
CA VAL A 95 3.49 -19.39 -6.51
C VAL A 95 4.70 -19.17 -5.61
N THR A 96 5.42 -18.07 -5.80
CA THR A 96 6.46 -17.61 -4.88
C THR A 96 5.81 -17.16 -3.57
N VAL A 97 6.36 -17.58 -2.44
CA VAL A 97 5.88 -17.20 -1.11
C VAL A 97 6.85 -16.22 -0.46
N ALA A 98 6.32 -15.10 0.00
CA ALA A 98 6.97 -14.15 0.89
C ALA A 98 6.40 -14.36 2.31
N LEU A 99 7.23 -14.88 3.22
CA LEU A 99 6.87 -15.01 4.63
C LEU A 99 7.07 -13.67 5.32
N ASN A 100 6.02 -13.14 5.90
CA ASN A 100 6.07 -11.92 6.69
C ASN A 100 5.90 -12.27 8.17
N THR A 101 6.84 -11.85 9.00
CA THR A 101 6.75 -12.08 10.45
C THR A 101 5.67 -11.25 11.13
N GLY A 102 4.98 -10.39 10.37
CA GLY A 102 3.91 -9.55 10.88
C GLY A 102 4.41 -8.67 12.02
N TRP A 103 3.58 -8.59 13.04
CA TRP A 103 3.85 -7.85 14.28
C TRP A 103 4.75 -8.64 15.26
N CYS A 104 5.39 -9.72 14.83
CA CYS A 104 6.26 -10.57 15.64
C CYS A 104 7.65 -9.95 15.78
N SER A 105 7.76 -8.74 16.34
CA SER A 105 9.06 -8.14 16.62
C SER A 105 9.65 -8.67 17.92
N PRO A 106 10.99 -8.66 18.09
CA PRO A 106 11.61 -9.00 19.36
C PRO A 106 11.27 -8.01 20.48
N GLY A 107 10.70 -6.87 20.12
CA GLY A 107 10.26 -5.85 21.06
C GLY A 107 8.80 -5.96 21.48
N ASP A 108 8.00 -6.84 20.90
CA ASP A 108 6.58 -6.94 21.21
C ASP A 108 6.33 -7.90 22.38
N ILE A 109 6.28 -7.33 23.61
CA ILE A 109 6.01 -8.12 24.82
C ILE A 109 4.53 -8.52 24.94
N ASN A 110 3.64 -7.68 24.42
CA ASN A 110 2.20 -7.87 24.52
C ASN A 110 1.55 -7.55 23.17
N SER A 111 1.75 -8.40 22.20
CA SER A 111 0.98 -8.28 20.97
C SER A 111 -0.49 -8.42 21.30
N THR A 112 -1.17 -7.29 21.47
CA THR A 112 -2.64 -7.25 21.63
C THR A 112 -3.35 -7.85 20.43
N TRP A 113 -2.68 -7.94 19.31
CA TRP A 113 -3.13 -8.52 18.07
C TRP A 113 -3.15 -10.04 18.07
N TRP A 114 -2.35 -10.70 18.95
CA TRP A 114 -2.08 -12.11 18.80
C TRP A 114 -2.22 -12.93 20.10
N ASN A 115 -2.80 -12.38 21.15
CA ASN A 115 -3.07 -13.09 22.41
C ASN A 115 -1.91 -13.97 22.92
N GLY A 116 -0.68 -13.45 22.96
CA GLY A 116 0.44 -14.23 23.51
C GLY A 116 1.72 -13.42 23.65
N LYS A 117 2.56 -13.83 24.58
CA LYS A 117 3.92 -13.28 24.72
C LYS A 117 4.79 -13.77 23.58
N SER A 118 5.55 -12.85 22.97
CA SER A 118 6.60 -13.22 22.02
C SER A 118 7.62 -14.12 22.71
N PRO A 119 7.94 -15.33 22.16
CA PRO A 119 8.97 -16.20 22.74
C PRO A 119 10.38 -15.63 22.59
N PHE A 120 10.52 -14.52 21.88
CA PHE A 120 11.82 -13.89 21.63
C PHE A 120 12.16 -12.85 22.66
N THR A 121 11.17 -12.18 23.23
CA THR A 121 11.36 -11.02 24.08
C THR A 121 11.81 -11.41 25.47
N VAL A 122 12.96 -10.87 25.86
CA VAL A 122 13.48 -10.88 27.23
C VAL A 122 13.35 -9.46 27.75
N GLU A 123 12.51 -9.28 28.77
CA GLU A 123 12.23 -7.96 29.34
C GLU A 123 13.53 -7.26 29.81
N GLY A 124 13.76 -6.05 29.33
CA GLY A 124 14.96 -5.27 29.66
C GLY A 124 16.26 -5.75 28.99
N ASP A 125 16.21 -6.79 28.14
CA ASP A 125 17.40 -7.29 27.43
C ASP A 125 17.15 -7.35 25.91
N TRP A 126 17.43 -6.23 25.26
CA TRP A 126 17.32 -6.12 23.79
C TRP A 126 18.29 -7.06 23.06
N GLU A 127 19.51 -7.19 23.55
CA GLU A 127 20.53 -8.02 22.89
C GLU A 127 20.11 -9.49 22.83
N GLN A 128 19.61 -10.02 23.93
CA GLN A 128 19.09 -11.39 23.97
C GLN A 128 17.82 -11.52 23.13
N SER A 129 16.93 -10.53 23.17
CA SER A 129 15.68 -10.55 22.42
C SER A 129 15.90 -10.60 20.91
N LYS A 130 16.75 -9.73 20.38
CA LYS A 130 17.08 -9.74 18.95
C LYS A 130 17.81 -11.02 18.51
N GLN A 131 18.67 -11.59 19.38
CA GLN A 131 19.37 -12.85 19.08
C GLN A 131 18.40 -14.03 19.05
N ASN A 132 17.42 -14.08 19.98
CA ASN A 132 16.37 -15.10 19.97
C ASN A 132 15.55 -15.03 18.68
N TYR A 133 15.15 -13.83 18.27
CA TYR A 133 14.44 -13.59 17.00
C TYR A 133 15.28 -14.03 15.80
N ALA A 134 16.54 -13.64 15.73
CA ALA A 134 17.44 -14.01 14.65
C ALA A 134 17.62 -15.53 14.52
N ASN A 135 17.74 -16.23 15.65
CA ASN A 135 17.82 -17.70 15.68
C ASN A 135 16.53 -18.34 15.18
N TRP A 136 15.37 -17.78 15.53
CA TRP A 136 14.08 -18.26 15.03
C TRP A 136 13.93 -18.05 13.52
N VAL A 137 14.35 -16.91 12.97
CA VAL A 137 14.36 -16.66 11.51
C VAL A 137 15.20 -17.74 10.82
N SER A 138 16.42 -17.98 11.30
CA SER A 138 17.31 -18.98 10.71
C SER A 138 16.74 -20.40 10.82
N GLU A 139 16.21 -20.78 11.99
CA GLU A 139 15.58 -22.09 12.16
C GLU A 139 14.33 -22.26 11.32
N THR A 140 13.53 -21.19 11.13
CA THR A 140 12.37 -21.20 10.24
C THR A 140 12.77 -21.52 8.80
N VAL A 141 13.78 -20.82 8.28
CA VAL A 141 14.32 -21.08 6.93
C VAL A 141 14.82 -22.52 6.80
N LYS A 142 15.57 -23.01 7.79
CA LYS A 142 16.05 -24.39 7.82
C LYS A 142 14.93 -25.41 7.85
N GLN A 143 13.91 -25.22 8.68
CA GLN A 143 12.79 -26.13 8.83
C GLN A 143 11.92 -26.17 7.57
N LEU A 144 11.55 -25.01 7.04
CA LEU A 144 10.60 -24.93 5.93
C LEU A 144 11.27 -25.23 4.57
N ILE A 145 12.43 -24.64 4.30
CA ILE A 145 13.09 -24.76 2.98
C ILE A 145 13.95 -26.01 2.89
N ILE A 146 14.82 -26.25 3.88
CA ILE A 146 15.80 -27.35 3.79
C ILE A 146 15.17 -28.68 4.18
N LYS A 147 14.53 -28.76 5.36
CA LYS A 147 14.01 -30.04 5.87
C LYS A 147 12.72 -30.48 5.17
N ARG A 148 11.80 -29.52 4.86
CA ARG A 148 10.49 -29.82 4.25
C ARG A 148 10.41 -29.53 2.75
N GLY A 149 11.43 -28.89 2.18
CA GLY A 149 11.55 -28.68 0.74
C GLY A 149 10.57 -27.67 0.14
N PHE A 150 10.06 -26.69 0.91
CA PHE A 150 9.24 -25.60 0.39
C PHE A 150 10.12 -24.55 -0.31
N THR A 151 10.70 -24.94 -1.44
CA THR A 151 11.63 -24.12 -2.22
C THR A 151 10.98 -22.92 -2.92
N ASN A 152 9.66 -22.84 -2.91
CA ASN A 152 8.89 -21.67 -3.36
C ASN A 152 8.88 -20.54 -2.34
N ILE A 153 9.28 -20.76 -1.09
CA ILE A 153 9.54 -19.68 -0.14
C ILE A 153 10.86 -19.01 -0.56
N LYS A 154 10.78 -17.79 -1.08
CA LYS A 154 11.92 -17.04 -1.63
C LYS A 154 12.25 -15.79 -0.85
N ILE A 155 11.29 -15.24 -0.10
CA ILE A 155 11.38 -13.94 0.54
C ILE A 155 10.96 -14.07 1.99
N PHE A 156 11.72 -13.41 2.86
CA PHE A 156 11.39 -13.22 4.27
C PHE A 156 11.23 -11.72 4.53
N VAL A 157 10.02 -11.31 4.89
CA VAL A 157 9.69 -9.92 5.18
C VAL A 157 9.89 -9.66 6.65
N MET A 158 10.79 -8.72 6.96
CA MET A 158 11.19 -8.38 8.32
C MET A 158 10.23 -7.37 8.92
N PHE A 159 9.38 -7.82 9.83
CA PHE A 159 8.31 -7.07 10.50
C PHE A 159 7.27 -6.46 9.54
N THR A 160 6.13 -6.08 10.08
CA THR A 160 5.15 -5.23 9.41
C THR A 160 5.13 -3.90 10.14
N GLU A 161 5.22 -2.80 9.40
CA GLU A 161 5.09 -1.43 9.90
C GLU A 161 5.92 -1.17 11.17
N PRO A 162 7.25 -1.38 11.11
CA PRO A 162 8.11 -1.29 12.29
C PRO A 162 8.05 0.08 12.97
N GLN A 163 7.69 1.14 12.25
CA GLN A 163 7.51 2.49 12.81
C GLN A 163 6.42 2.56 13.89
N ARG A 164 5.54 1.55 13.97
CA ARG A 164 4.49 1.48 15.01
C ARG A 164 4.94 0.87 16.33
N TYR A 165 6.16 0.32 16.39
CA TYR A 165 6.70 -0.29 17.60
C TYR A 165 7.38 0.76 18.49
N SER A 166 6.62 1.41 19.34
CA SER A 166 7.17 2.36 20.32
C SER A 166 7.09 1.80 21.74
N GLY A 167 8.13 1.99 22.53
CA GLY A 167 8.07 1.96 23.99
C GLY A 167 8.49 0.69 24.71
N ILE A 168 8.91 -0.39 24.04
CA ILE A 168 9.33 -1.63 24.71
C ILE A 168 10.79 -1.54 25.17
N PHE A 169 11.61 -0.88 24.36
CA PHE A 169 12.99 -0.53 24.71
C PHE A 169 13.10 1.00 24.59
N PRO A 170 12.83 1.74 25.68
CA PRO A 170 12.71 3.20 25.65
C PRO A 170 13.99 3.92 25.23
N GLU A 171 15.15 3.25 25.29
CA GLU A 171 16.44 3.75 24.84
C GLU A 171 16.68 3.58 23.33
N LYS A 172 15.76 2.93 22.59
CA LYS A 172 15.91 2.68 21.15
C LYS A 172 14.70 3.17 20.37
N THR A 173 14.96 3.69 19.19
CA THR A 173 13.91 4.01 18.21
C THR A 173 13.41 2.73 17.51
N PRO A 174 12.18 2.72 16.98
CA PRO A 174 11.70 1.63 16.14
C PRO A 174 12.62 1.31 14.96
N TYR A 175 13.27 2.33 14.40
CA TYR A 175 14.21 2.22 13.28
C TYR A 175 15.48 1.46 13.67
N GLU A 176 16.07 1.80 14.82
CA GLU A 176 17.22 1.09 15.37
C GLU A 176 16.89 -0.37 15.69
N CYS A 177 15.73 -0.62 16.33
CA CYS A 177 15.28 -1.97 16.64
C CYS A 177 15.12 -2.83 15.38
N TRP A 178 14.46 -2.27 14.35
CA TRP A 178 14.26 -2.99 13.09
C TRP A 178 15.60 -3.30 12.39
N CYS A 179 16.48 -2.32 12.29
CA CYS A 179 17.78 -2.49 11.65
C CYS A 179 18.66 -3.52 12.36
N GLU A 180 18.80 -3.41 13.68
CA GLU A 180 19.59 -4.34 14.47
C GLU A 180 19.05 -5.76 14.43
N ALA A 181 17.72 -5.94 14.47
CA ALA A 181 17.09 -7.26 14.34
C ALA A 181 17.29 -7.84 12.93
N THR A 182 17.21 -7.01 11.89
CA THR A 182 17.46 -7.40 10.50
C THR A 182 18.92 -7.83 10.32
N ALA A 183 19.87 -7.06 10.85
CA ALA A 183 21.29 -7.39 10.84
C ALA A 183 21.58 -8.71 11.60
N ALA A 184 20.96 -8.90 12.76
CA ALA A 184 21.09 -10.13 13.55
C ALA A 184 20.53 -11.35 12.79
N ALA A 185 19.37 -11.22 12.14
CA ALA A 185 18.78 -12.28 11.32
C ALA A 185 19.66 -12.61 10.11
N HIS A 186 20.17 -11.60 9.40
CA HIS A 186 21.15 -11.79 8.32
C HIS A 186 22.37 -12.59 8.81
N ASN A 187 22.98 -12.18 9.92
CA ASN A 187 24.15 -12.83 10.48
C ASN A 187 23.85 -14.28 10.93
N ALA A 188 22.68 -14.56 11.49
CA ALA A 188 22.26 -15.91 11.84
C ALA A 188 22.12 -16.80 10.58
N LEU A 189 21.53 -16.28 9.51
CA LEU A 189 21.44 -16.99 8.23
C LEU A 189 22.81 -17.26 7.60
N VAL A 190 23.74 -16.30 7.68
CA VAL A 190 25.14 -16.49 7.23
C VAL A 190 25.83 -17.55 8.06
N ARG A 191 25.76 -17.45 9.40
CA ARG A 191 26.35 -18.43 10.33
C ARG A 191 25.91 -19.86 10.03
N ASP A 192 24.61 -20.03 9.71
CA ASP A 192 23.99 -21.35 9.51
C ASP A 192 24.03 -21.81 8.04
N GLY A 193 24.67 -21.06 7.14
CA GLY A 193 24.81 -21.37 5.72
C GLY A 193 23.49 -21.31 4.93
N LEU A 194 22.55 -20.45 5.33
CA LEU A 194 21.21 -20.36 4.79
C LEU A 194 20.94 -19.04 4.04
N ARG A 195 21.89 -18.08 4.08
CA ARG A 195 21.66 -16.73 3.54
C ARG A 195 21.39 -16.69 2.04
N ASP A 196 21.92 -17.62 1.28
CA ASP A 196 21.68 -17.79 -0.17
C ASP A 196 20.34 -18.46 -0.49
N LYS A 197 19.61 -18.98 0.49
CA LYS A 197 18.34 -19.68 0.29
C LYS A 197 17.13 -18.75 0.33
N ILE A 198 17.29 -17.55 0.90
CA ILE A 198 16.18 -16.63 1.17
C ILE A 198 16.62 -15.18 0.96
N LYS A 199 15.75 -14.37 0.37
CA LYS A 199 15.93 -12.93 0.26
C LYS A 199 15.28 -12.24 1.44
N LEU A 200 15.95 -11.27 2.04
CA LEU A 200 15.41 -10.41 3.10
C LEU A 200 14.79 -9.17 2.48
N MET A 201 13.54 -8.89 2.80
CA MET A 201 12.78 -7.76 2.31
C MET A 201 12.32 -6.85 3.47
N GLY A 202 12.40 -5.56 3.26
CA GLY A 202 11.92 -4.54 4.18
C GLY A 202 12.21 -3.12 3.69
N PRO A 203 11.90 -2.10 4.50
CA PRO A 203 11.37 -2.17 5.87
C PRO A 203 9.89 -2.52 6.00
N ASN A 204 9.13 -2.71 4.94
CA ASN A 204 7.68 -2.92 5.00
C ASN A 204 6.98 -1.78 5.74
N GLU A 205 7.36 -0.54 5.39
CA GLU A 205 6.84 0.67 5.99
C GLU A 205 5.43 0.94 5.49
N GLY A 206 4.51 1.18 6.43
CA GLY A 206 3.12 1.44 6.12
C GLY A 206 2.73 2.91 6.22
N SER A 207 1.84 3.31 5.34
CA SER A 207 1.04 4.55 5.45
C SER A 207 1.79 5.87 5.35
N THR A 208 3.03 5.90 4.88
CA THR A 208 3.72 7.17 4.66
C THR A 208 4.22 7.31 3.23
N VAL A 209 3.81 8.38 2.61
CA VAL A 209 4.28 8.76 1.26
C VAL A 209 5.73 9.26 1.30
N THR A 210 6.18 9.70 2.47
CA THR A 210 7.51 10.28 2.66
C THR A 210 8.61 9.27 2.91
N SER A 211 8.24 8.02 3.19
CA SER A 211 9.17 6.89 3.29
C SER A 211 10.40 7.14 4.19
N GLU A 212 10.17 7.72 5.38
CA GLU A 212 11.26 8.03 6.33
C GLU A 212 12.01 6.76 6.75
N MET A 213 11.26 5.67 7.00
CA MET A 213 11.85 4.39 7.35
C MET A 213 12.63 3.78 6.18
N LEU A 214 12.11 3.94 4.96
CA LEU A 214 12.78 3.46 3.74
C LEU A 214 14.10 4.19 3.53
N HIS A 215 14.12 5.53 3.71
CA HIS A 215 15.34 6.32 3.65
C HIS A 215 16.34 5.86 4.70
N TRP A 216 15.91 5.73 5.97
CA TRP A 216 16.75 5.28 7.06
C TRP A 216 17.29 3.86 6.82
N ALA A 217 16.47 2.95 6.30
CA ALA A 217 16.88 1.60 5.92
C ALA A 217 17.92 1.59 4.80
N ALA A 218 17.80 2.48 3.82
CA ALA A 218 18.78 2.62 2.75
C ALA A 218 20.16 3.07 3.25
N GLU A 219 20.20 3.88 4.31
CA GLU A 219 21.43 4.32 4.92
C GLU A 219 22.04 3.28 5.87
N ASN A 220 21.21 2.57 6.65
CA ASN A 220 21.67 1.78 7.80
C ASN A 220 21.52 0.26 7.64
N ALA A 221 20.71 -0.22 6.67
CA ALA A 221 20.43 -1.65 6.48
C ALA A 221 20.82 -2.20 5.09
N LYS A 222 21.45 -1.41 4.24
CA LYS A 222 21.78 -1.75 2.85
C LYS A 222 22.52 -3.09 2.71
N GLU A 223 23.39 -3.42 3.64
CA GLU A 223 24.20 -4.66 3.60
C GLU A 223 23.39 -5.92 3.93
N TYR A 224 22.21 -5.75 4.51
CA TYR A 224 21.41 -6.86 5.04
C TYR A 224 20.20 -7.18 4.17
N LEU A 225 19.71 -6.23 3.37
CA LEU A 225 18.52 -6.36 2.53
C LEU A 225 18.86 -6.78 1.10
N ASP A 226 17.96 -7.54 0.49
CA ASP A 226 17.97 -7.85 -0.95
C ASP A 226 16.87 -7.11 -1.70
N ILE A 227 15.79 -6.73 -1.01
CA ILE A 227 14.61 -6.09 -1.60
C ILE A 227 14.14 -5.00 -0.63
N TYR A 228 13.92 -3.81 -1.17
CA TYR A 228 13.28 -2.73 -0.41
C TYR A 228 11.77 -2.79 -0.59
N SER A 229 11.01 -2.43 0.44
CA SER A 229 9.56 -2.43 0.35
C SER A 229 8.90 -1.37 1.22
N SER A 230 7.77 -0.88 0.73
CA SER A 230 6.83 -0.05 1.48
C SER A 230 5.41 -0.28 1.00
N HIS A 231 4.41 0.24 1.72
CA HIS A 231 3.02 0.13 1.33
C HIS A 231 2.20 1.34 1.76
N THR A 232 1.11 1.55 1.07
CA THR A 232 0.08 2.53 1.44
C THR A 232 -1.26 2.14 0.83
N TYR A 233 -2.30 2.86 1.25
CA TYR A 233 -3.66 2.73 0.74
C TYR A 233 -4.13 4.07 0.24
N GLN A 234 -4.97 4.06 -0.77
CA GLN A 234 -5.65 5.26 -1.21
C GLN A 234 -6.96 5.40 -0.44
N PHE A 235 -7.01 6.38 0.44
CA PHE A 235 -8.14 6.61 1.35
C PHE A 235 -9.10 7.68 0.86
N VAL A 236 -8.69 8.52 -0.08
CA VAL A 236 -9.45 9.66 -0.55
C VAL A 236 -9.82 9.45 -2.02
N ALA A 237 -11.09 9.63 -2.33
CA ALA A 237 -11.56 9.61 -3.72
C ALA A 237 -10.87 10.70 -4.55
N PRO A 238 -10.71 10.50 -5.87
CA PRO A 238 -10.18 11.53 -6.75
C PRO A 238 -10.86 12.87 -6.54
N THR A 239 -10.06 13.93 -6.53
CA THR A 239 -10.53 15.29 -6.25
C THR A 239 -11.64 15.69 -7.23
N PRO A 240 -12.82 16.11 -6.73
CA PRO A 240 -13.89 16.57 -7.60
C PRO A 240 -13.42 17.67 -8.55
N LYS A 241 -13.83 17.61 -9.80
CA LYS A 241 -13.41 18.56 -10.87
C LYS A 241 -13.57 20.04 -10.50
N LYS A 242 -14.52 20.37 -9.62
CA LYS A 242 -14.73 21.74 -9.13
C LYS A 242 -13.55 22.32 -8.35
N TYR A 243 -12.68 21.48 -7.80
CA TYR A 243 -11.49 21.90 -7.05
C TYR A 243 -10.21 21.90 -7.90
N VAL A 244 -10.25 21.28 -9.07
CA VAL A 244 -9.08 21.11 -9.92
C VAL A 244 -8.73 22.42 -10.63
N THR A 245 -7.49 22.86 -10.43
CA THR A 245 -6.90 23.95 -11.22
C THR A 245 -5.79 23.35 -12.08
N PRO A 246 -5.75 23.57 -13.40
CA PRO A 246 -4.71 23.04 -14.26
C PRO A 246 -3.30 23.36 -13.73
N GLY A 247 -2.45 22.34 -13.61
CA GLY A 247 -1.07 22.46 -13.13
C GLY A 247 -0.93 22.63 -11.62
N LYS A 248 -2.01 22.45 -10.83
CA LYS A 248 -1.96 22.47 -9.37
C LYS A 248 -2.61 21.22 -8.77
N TYR A 249 -1.97 20.68 -7.77
CA TYR A 249 -2.51 19.60 -6.95
C TYR A 249 -3.39 20.13 -5.84
N VAL A 250 -4.26 19.25 -5.35
CA VAL A 250 -5.10 19.47 -4.19
C VAL A 250 -4.91 18.29 -3.26
N ILE A 251 -4.56 18.52 -2.02
CA ILE A 251 -4.50 17.46 -1.01
C ILE A 251 -5.89 17.28 -0.42
N GLY A 252 -6.40 16.05 -0.50
CA GLY A 252 -7.65 15.63 0.11
C GLY A 252 -7.43 14.80 1.36
N MET A 253 -8.30 14.95 2.34
CA MET A 253 -8.38 14.10 3.54
C MET A 253 -9.84 13.73 3.78
N SER A 254 -10.13 12.46 4.01
CA SER A 254 -11.52 11.97 4.15
C SER A 254 -11.77 11.14 5.39
N ILE A 255 -10.77 10.92 6.24
CA ILE A 255 -10.94 10.13 7.46
C ILE A 255 -10.37 10.82 8.70
N ALA A 256 -10.87 10.36 9.84
CA ALA A 256 -10.38 10.77 11.15
C ALA A 256 -8.87 10.54 11.29
N GLY A 257 -8.17 11.53 11.83
CA GLY A 257 -6.73 11.49 12.02
C GLY A 257 -5.89 11.72 10.76
N GLY A 258 -6.52 11.95 9.60
CA GLY A 258 -5.83 12.35 8.37
C GLY A 258 -5.02 13.63 8.56
N ARG A 259 -3.86 13.74 7.95
CA ARG A 259 -2.98 14.90 8.09
C ARG A 259 -1.96 15.02 6.98
N PHE A 260 -1.52 16.24 6.74
CA PHE A 260 -0.31 16.54 6.01
C PHE A 260 0.43 17.69 6.67
N CYS A 261 1.75 17.60 6.73
CA CYS A 261 2.58 18.59 7.40
C CYS A 261 4.01 18.60 6.88
N GLN A 262 4.74 19.65 7.21
CA GLN A 262 6.20 19.71 7.00
C GLN A 262 6.88 20.44 8.15
N THR A 263 8.15 20.10 8.43
CA THR A 263 8.99 20.88 9.34
C THR A 263 9.60 22.05 8.60
N VAL A 264 9.50 23.24 9.17
CA VAL A 264 10.09 24.47 8.65
C VAL A 264 10.93 25.17 9.71
N ASN A 265 12.01 25.82 9.28
CA ASN A 265 12.85 26.61 10.17
C ASN A 265 12.22 27.97 10.42
N LEU A 266 12.27 28.43 11.67
CA LEU A 266 11.82 29.74 12.11
C LEU A 266 13.00 30.59 12.58
N LYS A 267 12.86 31.92 12.47
CA LYS A 267 13.72 32.86 13.17
C LYS A 267 13.11 33.15 14.52
N PRO A 268 13.87 33.11 15.64
CA PRO A 268 13.35 33.48 16.95
C PRO A 268 12.83 34.93 16.98
N ASN A 269 11.86 35.16 17.86
CA ASN A 269 11.26 36.47 18.13
C ASN A 269 10.75 37.19 16.85
N THR A 270 10.28 36.44 15.88
CA THR A 270 9.83 36.95 14.59
C THR A 270 8.33 36.75 14.41
N ASN A 271 7.66 37.77 13.88
CA ASN A 271 6.24 37.68 13.55
C ASN A 271 6.02 36.92 12.25
N TYR A 272 5.09 35.98 12.30
CA TYR A 272 4.70 35.14 11.13
C TYR A 272 3.21 35.28 10.83
N VAL A 273 2.92 35.10 9.53
CA VAL A 273 1.56 34.93 9.02
C VAL A 273 1.47 33.55 8.40
N ALA A 274 0.63 32.68 8.96
CA ALA A 274 0.31 31.37 8.38
C ALA A 274 -1.07 31.43 7.74
N SER A 275 -1.24 30.81 6.57
CA SER A 275 -2.55 30.70 5.95
C SER A 275 -2.73 29.38 5.21
N VAL A 276 -3.98 28.93 5.13
CA VAL A 276 -4.38 27.74 4.38
C VAL A 276 -5.66 28.04 3.61
N ASN A 277 -5.76 27.51 2.39
CA ASN A 277 -7.01 27.49 1.64
C ASN A 277 -7.65 26.12 1.78
N LEU A 278 -8.81 26.07 2.44
CA LEU A 278 -9.56 24.85 2.73
C LEU A 278 -10.96 24.90 2.13
N ALA A 279 -11.38 23.78 1.52
CA ALA A 279 -12.78 23.45 1.32
C ALA A 279 -13.08 22.20 2.17
N ALA A 280 -14.19 22.19 2.89
CA ALA A 280 -14.53 21.09 3.79
C ALA A 280 -16.02 20.82 3.81
N GLY A 281 -16.41 19.61 4.19
CA GLY A 281 -17.80 19.22 4.30
C GLY A 281 -17.96 17.93 5.08
N VAL A 282 -19.21 17.50 5.21
CA VAL A 282 -19.59 16.22 5.82
C VAL A 282 -19.84 15.18 4.75
N THR A 283 -19.62 13.92 5.06
CA THR A 283 -20.00 12.82 4.17
C THR A 283 -21.49 12.51 4.34
N GLU A 284 -22.13 11.97 3.28
CA GLU A 284 -23.53 11.54 3.36
C GLU A 284 -23.77 10.48 4.45
N GLU A 285 -22.75 9.67 4.73
CA GLU A 285 -22.79 8.63 5.76
C GLU A 285 -22.71 9.18 7.19
N ASN A 286 -22.14 10.39 7.36
CA ASN A 286 -21.99 11.05 8.65
C ASN A 286 -22.37 12.53 8.52
N PRO A 287 -23.65 12.84 8.50
CA PRO A 287 -24.13 14.23 8.27
C PRO A 287 -23.85 15.17 9.44
N GLU A 288 -23.48 14.65 10.61
CA GLU A 288 -23.05 15.44 11.75
C GLU A 288 -21.56 15.27 11.97
N THR A 289 -20.76 16.28 11.62
CA THR A 289 -19.32 16.29 11.90
C THR A 289 -19.09 16.40 13.39
N VAL A 290 -18.46 15.37 13.94
CA VAL A 290 -17.91 15.40 15.30
C VAL A 290 -16.39 15.61 15.16
N GLY A 291 -15.86 16.66 15.81
CA GLY A 291 -14.44 16.98 15.77
C GLY A 291 -14.08 18.14 14.86
N SER A 292 -12.82 18.52 14.87
CA SER A 292 -12.29 19.72 14.21
C SER A 292 -11.19 19.38 13.21
N ILE A 293 -11.00 20.29 12.26
CA ILE A 293 -9.80 20.38 11.45
C ILE A 293 -8.86 21.38 12.14
N TYR A 294 -7.64 20.96 12.44
CA TYR A 294 -6.63 21.84 13.02
C TYR A 294 -5.70 22.33 11.92
N PHE A 295 -5.45 23.63 11.91
CA PHE A 295 -4.43 24.25 11.08
C PHE A 295 -3.49 25.08 11.94
N GLY A 296 -2.19 25.05 11.62
CA GLY A 296 -1.24 25.95 12.24
C GLY A 296 0.18 25.45 12.34
N ALA A 297 0.97 26.18 13.15
CA ALA A 297 2.35 25.87 13.49
C ALA A 297 2.43 25.28 14.90
N PHE A 298 2.96 24.06 14.97
CA PHE A 298 3.07 23.25 16.17
C PHE A 298 4.54 23.06 16.56
N VAL A 299 4.80 22.73 17.83
CA VAL A 299 6.14 22.38 18.29
C VAL A 299 6.60 21.13 17.53
N ASP A 300 7.81 21.20 16.98
CA ASP A 300 8.51 20.03 16.48
C ASP A 300 9.13 19.30 17.68
N ASP A 301 8.44 18.29 18.18
CA ASP A 301 8.87 17.49 19.33
C ASP A 301 9.77 16.30 18.95
N GLY A 302 10.26 16.30 17.70
CA GLY A 302 11.07 15.21 17.15
C GLY A 302 10.29 13.91 16.95
N ARG A 303 9.01 13.88 17.29
CA ARG A 303 8.10 12.82 16.94
C ARG A 303 7.65 13.06 15.51
N ASN A 304 8.52 12.75 14.58
CA ASN A 304 8.20 12.68 13.15
C ASN A 304 7.11 11.64 12.87
N ASP A 305 6.59 11.05 13.93
CA ASP A 305 5.62 10.01 13.89
C ASP A 305 4.25 10.58 13.55
N VAL A 306 3.93 10.39 12.30
CA VAL A 306 2.60 10.55 11.76
C VAL A 306 1.60 9.67 12.53
N HIS A 307 2.07 8.66 13.23
CA HIS A 307 1.33 7.79 14.13
C HIS A 307 1.56 8.14 15.60
N THR A 308 0.95 9.18 16.12
CA THR A 308 0.82 9.22 17.56
C THR A 308 -0.15 8.11 17.99
N ALA A 309 0.23 7.30 18.96
CA ALA A 309 -0.56 6.18 19.49
C ALA A 309 -2.01 6.53 19.90
N ASN A 310 -2.35 7.81 19.91
CA ASN A 310 -3.66 8.36 20.28
C ASN A 310 -4.36 9.09 19.12
N GLY A 311 -3.88 8.98 17.87
CA GLY A 311 -4.53 9.62 16.72
C GLY A 311 -4.53 11.16 16.74
N HIS A 312 -3.85 11.80 17.69
CA HIS A 312 -3.75 13.24 17.76
C HIS A 312 -2.48 13.68 17.04
N GLY A 313 -2.63 14.58 16.06
CA GLY A 313 -1.53 15.33 15.49
C GLY A 313 -0.76 16.11 16.56
N PRO A 314 0.31 16.84 16.20
CA PRO A 314 1.05 17.67 17.14
C PRO A 314 0.06 18.54 17.93
N SER A 315 0.09 18.41 19.24
CA SER A 315 -0.93 19.00 20.12
C SER A 315 -0.50 20.32 20.74
N ILE A 316 0.79 20.66 20.62
CA ILE A 316 1.35 21.82 21.30
C ILE A 316 1.58 22.94 20.27
N PRO A 317 0.83 24.06 20.37
CA PRO A 317 1.10 25.26 19.58
C PRO A 317 2.53 25.75 19.80
N VAL A 318 3.22 26.16 18.73
CA VAL A 318 4.56 26.75 18.87
C VAL A 318 4.55 28.06 19.62
N ALA A 319 3.43 28.78 19.56
CA ALA A 319 3.19 30.02 20.26
C ALA A 319 1.68 30.29 20.41
N GLU A 320 1.31 31.24 21.24
CA GLU A 320 -0.08 31.71 21.32
C GLU A 320 -0.54 32.26 19.96
N GLY A 321 -1.72 31.81 19.49
CA GLY A 321 -2.30 32.18 18.19
C GLY A 321 -1.70 31.49 16.98
N SER A 322 -0.74 30.55 17.17
CA SER A 322 -0.12 29.82 16.07
C SER A 322 -0.98 28.71 15.49
N THR A 323 -2.10 28.37 16.13
CA THR A 323 -2.99 27.26 15.71
C THR A 323 -4.45 27.67 15.82
N VAL A 324 -5.31 27.01 15.03
CA VAL A 324 -6.78 27.15 15.08
C VAL A 324 -7.46 25.82 14.92
N ALA A 325 -8.54 25.59 15.66
CA ALA A 325 -9.50 24.55 15.43
C ALA A 325 -10.62 25.08 14.53
N ILE A 326 -10.84 24.44 13.42
CA ILE A 326 -11.82 24.80 12.41
C ILE A 326 -12.96 23.80 12.48
N ASP A 327 -14.19 24.27 12.68
CA ASP A 327 -15.37 23.44 12.52
C ASP A 327 -15.64 23.24 11.02
N PRO A 328 -15.59 22.00 10.50
CA PRO A 328 -15.83 21.71 9.09
C PRO A 328 -17.17 22.25 8.57
N ASN A 329 -18.18 22.37 9.44
CA ASN A 329 -19.49 22.92 9.08
C ASN A 329 -19.47 24.42 8.82
N THR A 330 -18.42 25.13 9.22
CA THR A 330 -18.26 26.57 9.00
C THR A 330 -17.45 26.92 7.75
N ILE A 331 -16.88 25.93 7.10
CA ILE A 331 -16.12 26.07 5.85
C ILE A 331 -17.01 25.67 4.67
N SER A 332 -16.85 26.37 3.54
CA SER A 332 -17.57 26.01 2.33
C SER A 332 -17.12 24.66 1.78
N SER A 333 -18.08 23.81 1.38
CA SER A 333 -17.80 22.60 0.62
C SER A 333 -17.69 22.84 -0.89
N ASP A 334 -17.95 24.06 -1.36
CA ASP A 334 -17.99 24.38 -2.79
C ASP A 334 -16.85 25.29 -3.25
N GLU A 335 -16.28 26.05 -2.33
CA GLU A 335 -15.21 27.02 -2.61
C GLU A 335 -14.13 26.96 -1.53
N PHE A 336 -12.89 27.26 -1.92
CA PHE A 336 -11.80 27.36 -0.96
C PHE A 336 -11.95 28.61 -0.08
N THR A 337 -11.98 28.40 1.22
CA THR A 337 -11.98 29.43 2.24
C THR A 337 -10.56 29.64 2.76
N LYS A 338 -10.06 30.89 2.75
CA LYS A 338 -8.75 31.20 3.31
C LYS A 338 -8.84 31.42 4.82
N VAL A 339 -8.13 30.57 5.57
CA VAL A 339 -7.94 30.72 7.02
C VAL A 339 -6.56 31.29 7.27
N THR A 340 -6.46 32.32 8.11
CA THR A 340 -5.20 33.03 8.36
C THR A 340 -4.94 33.19 9.87
N LEU A 341 -3.69 32.96 10.28
CA LEU A 341 -3.19 33.11 11.64
C LEU A 341 -2.03 34.09 11.67
N LYS A 342 -1.87 34.78 12.80
CA LYS A 342 -0.68 35.59 13.08
C LYS A 342 -0.12 35.21 14.44
N PHE A 343 1.16 34.99 14.52
CA PHE A 343 1.85 34.65 15.77
C PHE A 343 3.28 35.15 15.77
N ASN A 344 3.86 35.30 16.97
CA ASN A 344 5.29 35.51 17.12
C ASN A 344 5.96 34.20 17.52
N SER A 345 7.07 33.87 16.90
CA SER A 345 7.77 32.57 17.12
C SER A 345 8.36 32.42 18.53
N GLY A 346 8.47 33.50 19.30
CA GLY A 346 9.20 33.47 20.58
C GLY A 346 10.61 32.91 20.38
N ASP A 347 11.02 31.97 21.21
CA ASP A 347 12.34 31.35 21.14
C ASP A 347 12.41 30.15 20.14
N ALA A 348 11.30 29.83 19.47
CA ALA A 348 11.26 28.69 18.54
C ALA A 348 12.14 28.91 17.31
N THR A 349 12.94 27.91 16.97
CA THR A 349 13.82 27.88 15.78
C THR A 349 13.27 27.01 14.66
N SER A 350 12.23 26.22 14.94
CA SER A 350 11.50 25.38 13.97
C SER A 350 10.05 25.20 14.39
N CYS A 351 9.21 24.77 13.45
CA CYS A 351 7.85 24.29 13.73
C CYS A 351 7.43 23.25 12.72
N VAL A 352 6.40 22.49 13.06
CA VAL A 352 5.63 21.67 12.11
C VAL A 352 4.43 22.50 11.66
N ILE A 353 4.38 22.88 10.37
CA ILE A 353 3.21 23.54 9.77
C ILE A 353 2.36 22.50 9.06
N GLY A 354 1.03 22.52 9.22
CA GLY A 354 0.16 21.56 8.55
C GLY A 354 -1.30 21.63 8.89
N VAL A 355 -2.05 20.69 8.31
CA VAL A 355 -3.48 20.47 8.52
C VAL A 355 -3.69 19.08 9.09
N PHE A 356 -4.55 18.97 10.09
CA PHE A 356 -4.76 17.74 10.86
C PHE A 356 -6.26 17.56 11.12
N HIS A 357 -6.80 16.39 10.82
CA HIS A 357 -8.14 16.01 11.23
C HIS A 357 -8.12 15.44 12.66
N ASP A 358 -9.05 15.86 13.49
CA ASP A 358 -9.32 15.19 14.77
C ASP A 358 -9.69 13.73 14.50
N ILE A 359 -9.33 12.84 15.42
CA ILE A 359 -9.72 11.41 15.37
C ILE A 359 -11.25 11.22 15.35
N LYS A 360 -12.02 12.23 15.75
CA LYS A 360 -13.48 12.25 15.69
C LYS A 360 -14.04 12.95 14.45
N CYS A 361 -13.18 13.51 13.60
CA CYS A 361 -13.62 14.20 12.39
C CYS A 361 -14.13 13.18 11.36
N ALA A 362 -15.43 13.21 11.09
CA ALA A 362 -16.09 12.34 10.12
C ALA A 362 -16.32 13.03 8.76
N GLY A 363 -15.70 14.19 8.53
CA GLY A 363 -15.83 14.95 7.31
C GLY A 363 -14.67 14.74 6.34
N PHE A 364 -14.73 15.45 5.22
CA PHE A 364 -13.64 15.56 4.26
C PHE A 364 -13.11 17.00 4.22
N SER A 365 -11.86 17.15 3.79
CA SER A 365 -11.32 18.46 3.43
C SER A 365 -10.40 18.37 2.22
N TYR A 366 -10.34 19.46 1.47
CA TYR A 366 -9.40 19.64 0.36
C TYR A 366 -8.60 20.92 0.61
N CYS A 367 -7.31 20.87 0.30
CA CYS A 367 -6.38 22.00 0.47
C CYS A 367 -5.59 22.22 -0.81
N ASN A 368 -5.53 23.45 -1.30
CA ASN A 368 -4.78 23.81 -2.50
C ASN A 368 -3.64 24.80 -2.26
N LEU A 369 -3.49 25.30 -1.04
CA LEU A 369 -2.43 26.23 -0.69
C LEU A 369 -2.18 26.25 0.82
N VAL A 370 -0.90 26.16 1.21
CA VAL A 370 -0.41 26.47 2.56
C VAL A 370 0.70 27.51 2.46
N GLU A 371 0.61 28.55 3.24
CA GLU A 371 1.63 29.60 3.32
C GLU A 371 2.09 29.79 4.77
N LEU A 372 3.39 29.97 4.93
CA LEU A 372 3.99 30.48 6.15
C LEU A 372 5.01 31.57 5.76
N LYS A 373 4.79 32.79 6.18
CA LYS A 373 5.58 33.96 5.79
C LYS A 373 5.99 34.76 7.01
N GLU A 374 7.18 35.37 7.00
CA GLU A 374 7.50 36.45 7.95
C GLU A 374 6.58 37.64 7.65
N GLU A 375 6.06 38.31 8.70
CA GLU A 375 5.18 39.45 8.50
C GLU A 375 5.91 40.57 7.73
N GLY A 376 5.31 41.00 6.64
CA GLY A 376 5.92 41.98 5.71
C GLY A 376 6.86 41.40 4.66
N ASN A 377 7.00 40.08 4.60
CA ASN A 377 7.75 39.38 3.54
C ASN A 377 6.80 38.49 2.73
N ASP A 378 6.85 38.58 1.41
CA ASP A 378 5.99 37.77 0.51
C ASP A 378 6.51 36.35 0.27
N THR A 379 7.72 36.03 0.73
CA THR A 379 8.32 34.71 0.49
C THR A 379 7.64 33.67 1.39
N ASN A 380 7.03 32.66 0.77
CA ASN A 380 6.53 31.48 1.46
C ASN A 380 7.72 30.61 1.89
N ILE A 381 7.86 30.35 3.19
CA ILE A 381 8.90 29.45 3.73
C ILE A 381 8.43 28.00 3.80
N ALA A 382 7.12 27.74 3.63
CA ALA A 382 6.62 26.39 3.39
C ALA A 382 7.01 25.96 1.98
N VAL A 383 7.79 24.89 1.88
CA VAL A 383 8.25 24.34 0.61
C VAL A 383 7.06 23.74 -0.14
N ASN A 384 6.95 24.02 -1.46
CA ASN A 384 5.87 23.49 -2.30
C ASN A 384 4.47 23.72 -1.69
N GLY A 385 4.25 24.89 -1.12
CA GLY A 385 3.00 25.21 -0.41
C GLY A 385 1.77 25.33 -1.32
N ASP A 386 1.96 25.48 -2.63
CA ASP A 386 0.91 25.49 -3.64
C ASP A 386 0.74 24.13 -4.35
N PHE A 387 1.43 23.11 -3.88
CA PHE A 387 1.41 21.73 -4.36
C PHE A 387 1.68 21.59 -5.87
N SER A 388 2.39 22.55 -6.49
CA SER A 388 2.77 22.47 -7.90
C SER A 388 3.72 21.31 -8.21
N ASP A 389 4.47 20.86 -7.21
CA ASP A 389 5.31 19.65 -7.25
C ASP A 389 4.74 18.56 -6.32
N LYS A 390 3.45 18.27 -6.48
CA LYS A 390 2.71 17.23 -5.77
C LYS A 390 2.96 17.26 -4.25
N PHE A 391 3.45 16.16 -3.68
CA PHE A 391 3.72 16.05 -2.24
C PHE A 391 5.16 16.41 -1.84
N ASN A 392 6.01 16.81 -2.77
CA ASN A 392 7.40 17.11 -2.45
C ASN A 392 7.53 18.08 -1.26
N GLY A 393 8.25 17.65 -0.23
CA GLY A 393 8.42 18.38 1.02
C GLY A 393 7.30 18.20 2.06
N TRP A 394 6.22 17.47 1.75
CA TRP A 394 5.11 17.21 2.66
C TRP A 394 5.09 15.76 3.13
N ARG A 395 4.90 15.56 4.42
CA ARG A 395 4.59 14.27 5.03
C ARG A 395 3.07 14.14 5.10
N THR A 396 2.54 13.02 4.62
CA THR A 396 1.10 12.76 4.61
C THR A 396 0.75 11.49 5.37
N PHE A 397 -0.40 11.47 5.99
CA PHE A 397 -1.02 10.29 6.57
C PHE A 397 -2.51 10.34 6.31
N VAL A 398 -3.02 9.33 5.60
CA VAL A 398 -4.45 9.29 5.20
C VAL A 398 -4.87 10.61 4.54
N ALA A 399 -3.97 11.15 3.75
CA ALA A 399 -4.16 12.37 2.98
C ALA A 399 -3.51 12.14 1.61
N ASP A 400 -4.31 12.26 0.58
CA ASP A 400 -3.95 11.91 -0.79
C ASP A 400 -4.05 13.16 -1.68
N GLY A 401 -3.19 13.26 -2.68
CA GLY A 401 -3.26 14.32 -3.69
C GLY A 401 -3.92 13.78 -4.94
N THR A 402 -5.17 14.09 -5.11
CA THR A 402 -6.03 13.34 -6.00
C THR A 402 -6.56 14.20 -7.15
N ILE A 403 -5.79 14.34 -8.22
CA ILE A 403 -6.36 14.76 -9.52
C ILE A 403 -6.71 13.52 -10.35
N ASP A 404 -5.84 12.52 -10.32
CA ASP A 404 -6.00 11.21 -10.93
C ASP A 404 -5.35 10.19 -9.99
N ALA A 405 -6.08 9.16 -9.61
CA ALA A 405 -5.60 8.10 -8.73
C ALA A 405 -4.30 7.44 -9.24
N TYR A 406 -4.13 7.35 -10.56
CA TYR A 406 -2.88 6.88 -11.16
C TYR A 406 -1.69 7.75 -10.77
N ASP A 407 -1.85 9.07 -10.82
CA ASP A 407 -0.80 10.02 -10.50
C ASP A 407 -0.36 9.93 -9.04
N ASP A 408 -1.28 9.64 -8.13
CA ASP A 408 -0.98 9.44 -6.71
C ASP A 408 -0.09 8.20 -6.54
N TRP A 409 -0.51 7.05 -7.06
CA TRP A 409 0.24 5.79 -6.98
C TRP A 409 1.62 5.90 -7.63
N TYR A 410 1.68 6.51 -8.81
CA TYR A 410 2.94 6.75 -9.52
C TYR A 410 3.88 7.64 -8.71
N THR A 411 3.36 8.70 -8.10
CA THR A 411 4.15 9.64 -7.29
C THR A 411 4.66 8.99 -6.01
N TRP A 412 3.82 8.23 -5.32
CA TRP A 412 4.22 7.51 -4.10
C TRP A 412 5.34 6.52 -4.38
N ALA A 413 5.20 5.72 -5.42
CA ALA A 413 6.23 4.77 -5.80
C ALA A 413 7.53 5.47 -6.23
N LYS A 414 7.44 6.57 -6.99
CA LYS A 414 8.63 7.37 -7.36
C LYS A 414 9.33 7.97 -6.15
N THR A 415 8.57 8.44 -5.17
CA THR A 415 9.13 8.95 -3.92
C THR A 415 9.88 7.84 -3.17
N GLY A 416 9.29 6.66 -3.04
CA GLY A 416 9.97 5.50 -2.46
C GLY A 416 11.25 5.13 -3.21
N LEU A 417 11.18 5.05 -4.52
CA LEU A 417 12.32 4.70 -5.39
C LEU A 417 13.51 5.67 -5.27
N GLN A 418 13.28 6.94 -4.91
CA GLN A 418 14.38 7.91 -4.70
C GLN A 418 15.30 7.50 -3.53
N TYR A 419 14.77 6.80 -2.55
CA TYR A 419 15.52 6.35 -1.38
C TYR A 419 16.12 4.96 -1.54
N VAL A 420 15.61 4.16 -2.47
CA VAL A 420 16.15 2.83 -2.75
C VAL A 420 17.53 2.94 -3.40
N PRO A 421 18.57 2.28 -2.89
CA PRO A 421 19.89 2.28 -3.49
C PRO A 421 19.86 1.80 -4.95
N GLU A 422 20.65 2.45 -5.80
CA GLU A 422 20.71 2.12 -7.24
C GLU A 422 20.95 0.63 -7.48
N GLY A 423 20.14 0.04 -8.35
CA GLY A 423 20.18 -1.37 -8.72
C GLY A 423 19.51 -2.32 -7.73
N MET A 424 18.99 -1.82 -6.60
CA MET A 424 18.24 -2.64 -5.66
C MET A 424 16.77 -2.73 -6.05
N PRO A 425 16.15 -3.93 -5.93
CA PRO A 425 14.73 -4.11 -6.18
C PRO A 425 13.87 -3.34 -5.17
N TYR A 426 12.74 -2.82 -5.67
CA TYR A 426 11.71 -2.21 -4.85
C TYR A 426 10.36 -2.86 -5.09
N CYS A 427 9.72 -3.31 -4.02
CA CYS A 427 8.38 -3.88 -4.00
C CYS A 427 7.40 -2.92 -3.34
N PHE A 428 6.24 -2.77 -3.94
CA PHE A 428 5.08 -2.23 -3.25
C PHE A 428 4.33 -3.41 -2.62
N ASP A 429 4.65 -3.72 -1.36
CA ASP A 429 4.35 -5.02 -0.76
C ASP A 429 2.98 -5.11 -0.07
N GLU A 430 2.20 -4.02 -0.14
CA GLU A 430 0.80 -3.98 0.27
C GLU A 430 0.14 -2.74 -0.33
N TYR A 431 -0.97 -2.90 -1.05
CA TYR A 431 -1.74 -1.78 -1.56
C TYR A 431 -3.22 -2.14 -1.72
N ASN A 432 -4.09 -1.16 -1.60
CA ASN A 432 -5.48 -1.22 -2.03
C ASN A 432 -6.08 0.19 -2.13
N VAL A 433 -7.24 0.28 -2.76
CA VAL A 433 -8.04 1.49 -2.87
C VAL A 433 -9.21 1.37 -1.88
N THR A 434 -9.32 2.30 -0.94
CA THR A 434 -10.25 2.19 0.20
C THR A 434 -11.27 3.32 0.30
N PHE A 435 -11.17 4.35 -0.54
CA PHE A 435 -12.12 5.46 -0.53
C PHE A 435 -13.53 5.03 -0.95
N ASN A 436 -13.64 4.01 -1.79
CA ASN A 436 -14.90 3.39 -2.13
C ASN A 436 -15.02 2.09 -1.34
N ARG A 437 -15.69 2.15 -0.21
CA ARG A 437 -15.82 1.01 0.72
C ARG A 437 -16.82 -0.04 0.26
N ASP A 438 -17.56 0.23 -0.80
CA ASP A 438 -18.51 -0.72 -1.38
C ASP A 438 -17.80 -1.57 -2.44
N ASN A 439 -17.46 -2.81 -2.08
CA ASN A 439 -16.84 -3.80 -2.98
C ASN A 439 -17.71 -4.14 -4.19
N SER A 440 -18.98 -3.83 -4.14
CA SER A 440 -19.91 -4.00 -5.26
C SER A 440 -19.85 -2.84 -6.24
N HIS A 441 -19.18 -1.72 -5.89
CA HIS A 441 -19.08 -0.57 -6.77
C HIS A 441 -18.32 -0.92 -8.05
N PRO A 442 -18.86 -0.59 -9.22
CA PRO A 442 -18.28 -1.00 -10.51
C PRO A 442 -16.86 -0.46 -10.75
N SER A 443 -16.50 0.68 -10.14
CA SER A 443 -15.16 1.28 -10.29
C SER A 443 -14.05 0.51 -9.61
N HIS A 444 -14.35 -0.22 -8.52
CA HIS A 444 -13.33 -0.76 -7.62
C HIS A 444 -12.31 -1.67 -8.33
N GLY A 445 -12.78 -2.50 -9.27
CA GLY A 445 -11.89 -3.36 -10.08
C GLY A 445 -10.92 -2.56 -10.96
N ALA A 446 -11.41 -1.50 -11.61
CA ALA A 446 -10.60 -0.63 -12.43
C ALA A 446 -9.59 0.17 -11.58
N GLU A 447 -9.99 0.66 -10.42
CA GLU A 447 -9.13 1.44 -9.52
C GLU A 447 -7.96 0.62 -8.98
N ILE A 448 -8.19 -0.64 -8.57
CA ILE A 448 -7.13 -1.57 -8.17
C ILE A 448 -6.16 -1.83 -9.34
N CYS A 449 -6.68 -2.05 -10.54
CA CYS A 449 -5.87 -2.27 -11.73
C CYS A 449 -5.08 -1.02 -12.13
N ASN A 450 -5.67 0.17 -11.96
CA ASN A 450 -5.01 1.44 -12.21
C ASN A 450 -3.81 1.65 -11.28
N ALA A 451 -3.97 1.33 -9.99
CA ALA A 451 -2.88 1.34 -9.03
C ALA A 451 -1.75 0.38 -9.45
N ALA A 452 -2.08 -0.86 -9.83
CA ALA A 452 -1.10 -1.84 -10.30
C ALA A 452 -0.36 -1.35 -11.55
N VAL A 453 -1.06 -0.75 -12.52
CA VAL A 453 -0.47 -0.17 -13.74
C VAL A 453 0.47 0.98 -13.40
N ALA A 454 0.10 1.86 -12.48
CA ALA A 454 0.95 2.95 -12.01
C ALA A 454 2.25 2.44 -11.37
N LEU A 455 2.13 1.43 -10.48
CA LEU A 455 3.29 0.81 -9.82
C LEU A 455 4.21 0.10 -10.82
N MET A 456 3.66 -0.60 -11.82
CA MET A 456 4.44 -1.20 -12.90
C MET A 456 5.17 -0.15 -13.73
N ASN A 457 4.48 0.89 -14.19
CA ASN A 457 5.06 1.97 -15.00
C ASN A 457 6.13 2.77 -14.22
N CYS A 458 6.05 2.78 -12.90
CA CYS A 458 7.04 3.39 -12.04
C CYS A 458 8.33 2.56 -11.92
N GLY A 459 8.29 1.28 -12.26
CA GLY A 459 9.43 0.36 -12.16
C GLY A 459 9.50 -0.44 -10.87
N CYS A 460 8.39 -0.57 -10.12
CA CYS A 460 8.33 -1.51 -9.02
C CYS A 460 8.54 -2.95 -9.51
N GLN A 461 9.28 -3.76 -8.73
CA GLN A 461 9.54 -5.15 -9.09
C GLN A 461 8.34 -6.06 -8.88
N SER A 462 7.46 -5.73 -7.96
CA SER A 462 6.16 -6.39 -7.75
C SER A 462 5.21 -5.48 -6.99
N SER A 463 3.93 -5.78 -7.07
CA SER A 463 2.88 -5.15 -6.28
C SER A 463 1.99 -6.22 -5.66
N LEU A 464 1.66 -6.08 -4.36
CA LEU A 464 0.91 -7.06 -3.61
C LEU A 464 -0.40 -6.47 -3.12
N LEU A 465 -1.51 -6.96 -3.64
CA LEU A 465 -2.84 -6.50 -3.26
C LEU A 465 -3.20 -6.98 -1.85
N TRP A 466 -3.63 -6.10 -1.00
CA TRP A 466 -4.30 -6.39 0.25
C TRP A 466 -5.81 -6.41 0.03
N THR A 467 -6.51 -7.49 -0.04
CA THR A 467 -6.14 -8.90 0.20
C THR A 467 -7.02 -9.80 -0.67
N ILE A 468 -6.70 -11.09 -0.75
CA ILE A 468 -7.49 -12.01 -1.58
C ILE A 468 -8.90 -12.15 -1.04
N PHE A 469 -9.05 -12.33 0.27
CA PHE A 469 -10.38 -12.51 0.83
C PHE A 469 -10.55 -11.80 2.18
N ASP A 470 -11.80 -11.64 2.59
CA ASP A 470 -12.20 -10.88 3.77
C ASP A 470 -11.76 -11.56 5.07
N GLN A 471 -10.95 -10.84 5.84
CA GLN A 471 -10.62 -11.18 7.22
C GLN A 471 -11.37 -10.31 8.20
N GLN A 472 -11.98 -10.94 9.19
CA GLN A 472 -12.45 -10.21 10.37
C GLN A 472 -11.33 -10.06 11.39
N TRP A 473 -10.96 -8.82 11.65
CA TRP A 473 -10.14 -8.48 12.81
C TRP A 473 -11.02 -8.37 14.06
N PRO A 474 -10.58 -8.85 15.24
CA PRO A 474 -11.39 -8.71 16.43
C PRO A 474 -11.52 -7.24 16.83
N ASN A 475 -12.70 -6.85 17.03
CA ASN A 475 -13.38 -5.83 17.84
C ASN A 475 -12.70 -4.53 18.25
N ASN A 476 -11.45 -4.23 18.02
CA ASN A 476 -10.78 -3.12 18.70
C ASN A 476 -10.27 -2.01 17.82
N HIS A 477 -10.51 -2.05 16.53
CA HIS A 477 -10.16 -0.90 15.71
C HIS A 477 -11.39 -0.05 15.47
N THR A 478 -11.24 1.19 15.83
CA THR A 478 -12.13 2.35 15.78
C THR A 478 -12.77 2.67 14.43
N TYR A 479 -12.76 1.76 13.51
CA TYR A 479 -13.62 1.76 12.35
C TYR A 479 -14.94 1.10 12.74
N ASN A 480 -15.62 1.74 13.72
CA ASN A 480 -16.97 1.40 14.14
C ASN A 480 -17.95 1.70 13.01
N ASN A 481 -18.02 0.82 12.03
CA ASN A 481 -19.20 0.74 11.21
C ASN A 481 -19.80 -0.66 11.35
N ASP A 482 -20.65 -0.80 12.38
CA ASP A 482 -21.60 -1.90 12.53
C ASP A 482 -22.63 -1.93 11.37
N SER A 483 -22.54 -1.00 10.42
CA SER A 483 -23.47 -0.82 9.30
C SER A 483 -23.15 -1.63 8.06
N PHE A 484 -22.06 -2.37 7.99
CA PHE A 484 -21.82 -3.29 6.90
C PHE A 484 -22.65 -4.56 7.06
N VAL A 485 -23.79 -4.58 6.41
CA VAL A 485 -24.83 -5.62 6.52
C VAL A 485 -24.31 -7.01 6.19
N ASP A 486 -23.24 -7.14 5.43
CA ASP A 486 -22.60 -8.40 5.08
C ASP A 486 -21.24 -8.63 5.76
N GLY A 487 -20.79 -7.69 6.58
CA GLY A 487 -19.58 -7.83 7.39
C GLY A 487 -18.27 -7.94 6.61
N ASP A 488 -18.24 -7.54 5.36
CA ASP A 488 -17.13 -7.75 4.44
C ASP A 488 -15.97 -6.72 4.57
N HIS A 489 -15.99 -5.81 5.56
CA HIS A 489 -15.04 -4.69 5.57
C HIS A 489 -14.57 -4.29 6.95
N ARG A 490 -13.74 -5.05 7.62
CA ARG A 490 -13.24 -4.64 8.93
C ARG A 490 -11.89 -3.94 8.96
N CYS A 491 -11.15 -4.00 7.86
CA CYS A 491 -9.88 -3.25 7.75
C CYS A 491 -9.97 -1.99 6.88
N GLY A 492 -11.18 -1.58 6.46
CA GLY A 492 -11.34 -0.48 5.51
C GLY A 492 -10.76 -0.78 4.12
N VAL A 493 -10.60 -2.06 3.79
CA VAL A 493 -9.95 -2.55 2.59
C VAL A 493 -10.85 -3.57 1.92
N ALA A 494 -11.05 -3.42 0.63
CA ALA A 494 -11.94 -4.25 -0.15
C ALA A 494 -11.22 -5.51 -0.69
N PRO A 495 -11.51 -6.72 -0.16
CA PRO A 495 -10.96 -7.96 -0.68
C PRO A 495 -11.53 -8.31 -2.05
N VAL A 496 -10.85 -9.15 -2.81
CA VAL A 496 -11.37 -9.63 -4.11
C VAL A 496 -12.36 -10.78 -3.98
N LEU A 497 -12.38 -11.48 -2.85
CA LEU A 497 -13.34 -12.53 -2.51
C LEU A 497 -14.08 -12.17 -1.22
N ASN A 498 -15.39 -12.39 -1.18
CA ASN A 498 -16.16 -12.23 0.04
C ASN A 498 -15.91 -13.41 1.02
N ARG A 499 -16.54 -13.39 2.18
CA ARG A 499 -16.41 -14.44 3.21
C ARG A 499 -16.83 -15.85 2.76
N SER A 500 -17.75 -15.92 1.82
CA SER A 500 -18.18 -17.17 1.20
C SER A 500 -17.29 -17.58 0.03
N LEU A 501 -16.18 -16.86 -0.19
CA LEU A 501 -15.21 -17.05 -1.28
C LEU A 501 -15.82 -16.85 -2.68
N VAL A 502 -16.94 -16.14 -2.74
CA VAL A 502 -17.53 -15.69 -4.01
C VAL A 502 -16.79 -14.44 -4.46
N PRO A 503 -16.38 -14.37 -5.74
CA PRO A 503 -15.69 -13.20 -6.27
C PRO A 503 -16.50 -11.91 -6.19
N HIS A 504 -15.83 -10.80 -5.89
CA HIS A 504 -16.31 -9.46 -6.22
C HIS A 504 -15.93 -9.08 -7.66
N LEU A 505 -16.44 -7.97 -8.18
CA LEU A 505 -16.07 -7.46 -9.51
C LEU A 505 -14.56 -7.25 -9.64
N SER A 506 -13.90 -6.82 -8.58
CA SER A 506 -12.45 -6.62 -8.52
C SER A 506 -11.63 -7.90 -8.77
N TYR A 507 -12.17 -9.08 -8.43
CA TYR A 507 -11.53 -10.37 -8.74
C TYR A 507 -11.33 -10.53 -10.25
N TYR A 508 -12.37 -10.28 -11.03
CA TYR A 508 -12.32 -10.47 -12.49
C TYR A 508 -11.39 -9.47 -13.16
N ALA A 509 -11.45 -8.20 -12.74
CA ALA A 509 -10.56 -7.17 -13.26
C ALA A 509 -9.08 -7.48 -12.92
N PHE A 510 -8.79 -7.74 -11.65
CA PHE A 510 -7.42 -8.00 -11.21
C PHE A 510 -6.85 -9.31 -11.78
N THR A 511 -7.71 -10.31 -12.00
CA THR A 511 -7.31 -11.57 -12.65
C THR A 511 -6.73 -11.35 -14.04
N LEU A 512 -7.18 -10.35 -14.79
CA LEU A 512 -6.62 -10.03 -16.11
C LEU A 512 -5.13 -9.65 -15.99
N LEU A 513 -4.77 -8.83 -14.99
CA LEU A 513 -3.39 -8.43 -14.79
C LEU A 513 -2.53 -9.58 -14.24
N SER A 514 -3.01 -10.24 -13.19
CA SER A 514 -2.23 -11.29 -12.53
C SER A 514 -2.04 -12.52 -13.41
N ARG A 515 -3.00 -12.82 -14.30
CA ARG A 515 -2.96 -13.98 -15.17
C ARG A 515 -2.11 -13.79 -16.42
N TYR A 516 -2.25 -12.63 -17.08
CA TYR A 516 -1.63 -12.38 -18.38
C TYR A 516 -0.35 -11.52 -18.32
N ILE A 517 0.08 -11.10 -17.14
CA ILE A 517 1.40 -10.54 -16.90
C ILE A 517 2.22 -11.59 -16.15
N ASP A 518 3.28 -12.09 -16.78
CA ASP A 518 4.08 -13.16 -16.21
C ASP A 518 4.93 -12.68 -15.01
N GLY A 519 5.63 -13.61 -14.37
CA GLY A 519 6.48 -13.37 -13.21
C GLY A 519 7.94 -13.13 -13.56
N GLU A 520 8.82 -13.69 -12.75
CA GLU A 520 10.28 -13.49 -12.74
C GLU A 520 10.89 -13.37 -14.14
N GLY A 521 11.59 -12.26 -14.40
CA GLY A 521 12.20 -11.96 -15.68
C GLY A 521 11.29 -11.24 -16.69
N THR A 522 10.06 -10.91 -16.33
CA THR A 522 9.17 -10.12 -17.18
C THR A 522 9.66 -8.67 -17.23
N LYS A 523 9.68 -8.11 -18.43
CA LYS A 523 10.03 -6.70 -18.68
C LYS A 523 8.79 -5.85 -18.71
N ILE A 524 8.79 -4.73 -18.00
CA ILE A 524 7.72 -3.74 -18.04
C ILE A 524 8.17 -2.53 -18.84
N TYR A 525 7.31 -2.09 -19.73
CA TYR A 525 7.47 -0.91 -20.56
C TYR A 525 6.43 0.14 -20.19
N GLU A 526 6.89 1.38 -19.99
CA GLU A 526 6.05 2.46 -19.52
C GLU A 526 5.01 2.87 -20.57
N GLY A 527 3.77 2.88 -20.14
CA GLY A 527 2.67 3.44 -20.88
C GLY A 527 2.30 4.84 -20.41
N PHE A 528 1.88 5.68 -21.35
CA PHE A 528 1.45 7.04 -21.10
C PHE A 528 -0.02 7.17 -21.45
N GLY A 529 -0.80 7.61 -20.49
CA GLY A 529 -2.21 7.89 -20.62
C GLY A 529 -2.55 9.26 -20.09
N ASN A 530 -3.80 9.58 -20.04
CA ASN A 530 -4.32 10.81 -19.48
C ASN A 530 -5.78 10.67 -19.06
N ASP A 531 -6.24 11.60 -18.25
CA ASP A 531 -7.65 11.73 -17.89
C ASP A 531 -8.29 10.40 -17.46
N CYS A 532 -7.67 9.73 -16.47
CA CYS A 532 -8.13 8.44 -15.90
C CYS A 532 -8.19 7.26 -16.89
N LEU A 533 -7.48 7.35 -18.02
CA LEU A 533 -7.28 6.25 -18.96
C LEU A 533 -5.78 5.97 -19.08
N HIS A 534 -5.34 4.80 -18.60
CA HIS A 534 -3.92 4.47 -18.51
C HIS A 534 -3.59 3.12 -19.12
N THR A 535 -2.33 2.93 -19.49
CA THR A 535 -1.83 1.73 -20.15
C THR A 535 -0.45 1.34 -19.64
N SER A 536 -0.09 0.08 -19.82
CA SER A 536 1.25 -0.48 -19.60
C SER A 536 1.47 -1.64 -20.54
N MET A 537 2.73 -2.00 -20.81
CA MET A 537 3.08 -3.18 -21.59
C MET A 537 4.06 -4.05 -20.82
N ALA A 538 3.83 -5.36 -20.87
CA ALA A 538 4.72 -6.37 -20.32
C ALA A 538 5.20 -7.31 -21.45
N VAL A 539 6.45 -7.77 -21.33
CA VAL A 539 7.00 -8.82 -22.20
C VAL A 539 7.58 -9.91 -21.31
N SER A 540 7.02 -11.11 -21.43
CA SER A 540 7.46 -12.28 -20.65
C SER A 540 8.86 -12.74 -21.06
N PRO A 541 9.54 -13.56 -20.24
CA PRO A 541 10.82 -14.16 -20.63
C PRO A 541 10.76 -14.99 -21.92
N ASN A 542 9.57 -15.48 -22.28
CA ASN A 542 9.33 -16.24 -23.50
C ASN A 542 9.01 -15.35 -24.72
N GLY A 543 9.00 -14.02 -24.53
CA GLY A 543 8.68 -13.05 -25.58
C GLY A 543 7.18 -12.80 -25.79
N GLU A 544 6.32 -13.31 -24.90
CA GLU A 544 4.89 -13.04 -24.96
C GLU A 544 4.61 -11.61 -24.55
N ILE A 545 3.78 -10.92 -25.33
CA ILE A 545 3.42 -9.53 -25.14
C ILE A 545 2.07 -9.43 -24.45
N THR A 546 1.96 -8.54 -23.47
CA THR A 546 0.69 -8.17 -22.83
C THR A 546 0.60 -6.65 -22.71
N VAL A 547 -0.46 -6.08 -23.27
CA VAL A 547 -0.79 -4.66 -23.16
C VAL A 547 -2.06 -4.51 -22.33
N THR A 548 -1.99 -3.72 -21.28
CA THR A 548 -3.11 -3.46 -20.37
C THR A 548 -3.63 -2.04 -20.61
N VAL A 549 -4.96 -1.87 -20.63
CA VAL A 549 -5.63 -0.57 -20.62
C VAL A 549 -6.67 -0.56 -19.52
N VAL A 550 -6.68 0.51 -18.72
CA VAL A 550 -7.60 0.71 -17.59
C VAL A 550 -8.31 2.03 -17.76
N ASN A 551 -9.63 2.02 -17.62
CA ASN A 551 -10.49 3.20 -17.63
C ASN A 551 -11.16 3.37 -16.26
N CYS A 552 -10.82 4.44 -15.55
CA CYS A 552 -11.45 4.80 -14.27
C CYS A 552 -12.56 5.85 -14.40
N LYS A 553 -13.07 6.10 -15.61
CA LYS A 553 -14.20 7.02 -15.87
C LYS A 553 -15.54 6.31 -15.83
N GLU A 554 -16.58 7.08 -15.55
CA GLU A 554 -17.99 6.66 -15.66
C GLU A 554 -18.48 6.54 -17.11
N GLU A 555 -17.62 6.81 -18.08
CA GLU A 555 -17.97 6.87 -19.50
C GLU A 555 -17.17 5.86 -20.31
N VAL A 556 -17.79 5.37 -21.37
CA VAL A 556 -17.10 4.60 -22.41
C VAL A 556 -16.11 5.50 -23.13
N ASP A 557 -14.88 5.04 -23.31
CA ASP A 557 -13.87 5.81 -24.03
C ASP A 557 -13.42 5.10 -25.31
N GLU A 558 -13.09 5.88 -26.34
CA GLU A 558 -12.44 5.41 -27.57
C GLU A 558 -10.98 5.82 -27.54
N PHE A 559 -10.08 4.90 -27.80
CA PHE A 559 -8.65 5.17 -27.74
C PHE A 559 -7.86 4.58 -28.89
N THR A 560 -6.69 5.13 -29.10
CA THR A 560 -5.63 4.55 -29.94
C THR A 560 -4.35 4.49 -29.13
N ILE A 561 -3.73 3.31 -29.08
CA ILE A 561 -2.39 3.11 -28.53
C ILE A 561 -1.39 3.23 -29.68
N SER A 562 -0.34 4.01 -29.50
CA SER A 562 0.83 4.03 -30.38
C SER A 562 2.02 3.36 -29.67
N PHE A 563 2.76 2.54 -30.41
CA PHE A 563 3.98 1.90 -29.94
C PHE A 563 5.19 2.61 -30.55
N ASP A 564 6.16 2.98 -29.71
CA ASP A 564 7.38 3.66 -30.19
C ASP A 564 8.24 2.75 -31.09
N LYS A 565 8.11 1.43 -30.92
CA LYS A 565 8.70 0.40 -31.78
C LYS A 565 7.60 -0.52 -32.29
N ASP A 566 7.61 -0.80 -33.59
CA ASP A 566 6.69 -1.74 -34.25
C ASP A 566 6.70 -3.12 -33.56
N LEU A 567 5.54 -3.69 -33.36
CA LEU A 567 5.34 -5.03 -32.78
C LEU A 567 5.52 -6.16 -33.81
N GLU A 568 5.91 -5.83 -35.05
CA GLU A 568 6.23 -6.79 -36.12
C GLU A 568 5.04 -7.68 -36.55
N GLY A 569 3.82 -7.17 -36.44
CA GLY A 569 2.61 -7.83 -36.91
C GLY A 569 2.14 -8.98 -36.03
N VAL A 570 2.11 -8.78 -34.72
CA VAL A 570 1.61 -9.80 -33.78
C VAL A 570 0.08 -9.89 -33.74
N ASN A 571 -0.44 -11.06 -33.42
CA ASN A 571 -1.86 -11.26 -33.12
C ASN A 571 -2.07 -11.15 -31.62
N LEU A 572 -3.01 -10.31 -31.20
CA LEU A 572 -3.34 -10.05 -29.81
C LEU A 572 -4.75 -10.50 -29.46
N ASN A 573 -4.89 -11.43 -28.54
CA ASN A 573 -6.15 -11.84 -27.95
C ASN A 573 -6.61 -10.77 -26.97
N ARG A 574 -7.87 -10.32 -27.09
CA ARG A 574 -8.46 -9.35 -26.15
C ARG A 574 -9.23 -10.09 -25.06
N HIS A 575 -8.96 -9.70 -23.81
CA HIS A 575 -9.75 -10.05 -22.65
C HIS A 575 -10.36 -8.76 -22.09
N TYR A 576 -11.67 -8.71 -22.00
CA TYR A 576 -12.42 -7.48 -21.83
C TYR A 576 -13.30 -7.56 -20.58
N PHE A 577 -12.93 -6.84 -19.53
CA PHE A 577 -13.73 -6.69 -18.33
C PHE A 577 -14.64 -5.45 -18.46
N ASP A 578 -15.93 -5.68 -18.31
CA ASP A 578 -16.96 -4.66 -18.26
C ASP A 578 -17.82 -4.91 -17.01
N PRO A 579 -17.76 -4.04 -15.99
CA PRO A 579 -18.50 -4.24 -14.75
C PRO A 579 -20.03 -4.22 -14.95
N ALA A 580 -20.54 -3.61 -16.03
CA ALA A 580 -21.96 -3.56 -16.30
C ALA A 580 -22.56 -4.91 -16.75
N ILE A 581 -21.71 -5.81 -17.29
CA ILE A 581 -22.15 -7.13 -17.78
C ILE A 581 -21.51 -8.29 -17.01
N CYS A 582 -20.46 -8.03 -16.25
CA CYS A 582 -19.82 -9.05 -15.42
C CYS A 582 -20.72 -9.39 -14.23
N VAL A 583 -21.11 -10.65 -14.13
CA VAL A 583 -21.94 -11.15 -13.02
C VAL A 583 -21.07 -12.05 -12.15
N PRO A 584 -20.69 -11.59 -10.96
CA PRO A 584 -19.96 -12.43 -10.00
C PRO A 584 -20.78 -13.67 -9.61
N ASP A 585 -20.14 -14.83 -9.63
CA ASP A 585 -20.77 -16.10 -9.24
C ASP A 585 -19.79 -17.05 -8.54
N GLU A 586 -20.32 -18.11 -7.94
CA GLU A 586 -19.54 -19.13 -7.23
C GLU A 586 -18.59 -19.91 -8.16
N LYS A 587 -18.77 -19.87 -9.47
CA LYS A 587 -17.89 -20.57 -10.41
C LYS A 587 -16.57 -19.85 -10.59
N ALA A 588 -16.58 -18.51 -10.43
CA ALA A 588 -15.41 -17.65 -10.60
C ALA A 588 -14.65 -17.93 -11.93
N GLU A 589 -15.41 -18.11 -13.01
CA GLU A 589 -14.82 -18.37 -14.34
C GLU A 589 -14.06 -17.12 -14.80
N ILE A 590 -12.90 -17.34 -15.40
CA ILE A 590 -12.08 -16.25 -15.92
C ILE A 590 -12.71 -15.66 -17.19
N ILE A 591 -12.39 -14.40 -17.47
CA ILE A 591 -12.77 -13.73 -18.71
C ILE A 591 -11.91 -14.31 -19.85
N GLY A 592 -12.54 -15.03 -20.75
CA GLY A 592 -11.89 -15.57 -21.93
C GLY A 592 -11.66 -14.53 -23.03
N THR A 593 -11.00 -14.96 -24.11
CA THR A 593 -10.79 -14.15 -25.30
C THR A 593 -12.14 -13.84 -25.99
N ASP A 594 -12.44 -12.57 -26.18
CA ASP A 594 -13.66 -12.13 -26.88
C ASP A 594 -13.40 -11.65 -28.32
N LYS A 595 -12.17 -11.21 -28.61
CA LYS A 595 -11.78 -10.70 -29.94
C LYS A 595 -10.29 -10.93 -30.16
N VAL A 596 -9.90 -11.10 -31.42
CA VAL A 596 -8.49 -11.15 -31.83
C VAL A 596 -8.20 -9.96 -32.73
N PHE A 597 -7.15 -9.22 -32.40
CA PHE A 597 -6.57 -8.19 -33.25
C PHE A 597 -5.42 -8.80 -34.04
N GLU A 598 -5.61 -8.94 -35.35
CA GLU A 598 -4.63 -9.57 -36.21
C GLU A 598 -3.62 -8.55 -36.75
N ASN A 599 -2.35 -8.97 -36.85
CA ASN A 599 -1.29 -8.22 -37.51
C ASN A 599 -1.09 -6.80 -36.94
N VAL A 600 -1.08 -6.68 -35.61
CA VAL A 600 -0.84 -5.40 -34.92
C VAL A 600 0.62 -4.99 -35.08
N THR A 601 0.84 -3.77 -35.56
CA THR A 601 2.17 -3.20 -35.82
C THR A 601 2.47 -2.04 -34.87
N ASP A 602 2.27 -0.81 -35.31
CA ASP A 602 2.62 0.42 -34.61
C ASP A 602 1.46 1.08 -33.87
N THR A 603 0.22 0.62 -34.14
CA THR A 603 -0.99 1.16 -33.52
C THR A 603 -2.05 0.11 -33.25
N LEU A 604 -2.87 0.36 -32.22
CA LEU A 604 -4.05 -0.42 -31.89
C LEU A 604 -5.18 0.52 -31.45
N SER A 605 -6.36 0.43 -32.08
CA SER A 605 -7.52 1.24 -31.71
C SER A 605 -8.68 0.36 -31.26
N ASP A 606 -9.34 0.77 -30.17
CA ASP A 606 -10.49 0.07 -29.61
C ASP A 606 -11.36 0.98 -28.74
N LYS A 607 -12.36 0.41 -28.07
CA LYS A 607 -13.21 1.05 -27.07
C LYS A 607 -13.10 0.31 -25.75
N ILE A 608 -13.18 1.06 -24.65
CA ILE A 608 -13.19 0.52 -23.29
C ILE A 608 -14.43 1.00 -22.55
N PRO A 609 -15.14 0.14 -21.81
CA PRO A 609 -16.33 0.53 -21.06
C PRO A 609 -15.99 1.45 -19.88
N ALA A 610 -17.03 2.07 -19.33
CA ALA A 610 -16.93 2.74 -18.04
C ALA A 610 -16.38 1.77 -16.99
N TYR A 611 -15.37 2.20 -16.24
CA TYR A 611 -14.69 1.37 -15.23
C TYR A 611 -14.15 0.03 -15.76
N GLY A 612 -13.79 0.00 -17.05
CA GLY A 612 -13.34 -1.19 -17.75
C GLY A 612 -11.84 -1.47 -17.59
N VAL A 613 -11.50 -2.75 -17.78
CA VAL A 613 -10.12 -3.21 -17.90
C VAL A 613 -10.00 -4.09 -19.12
N ILE A 614 -9.02 -3.83 -19.98
CA ILE A 614 -8.73 -4.64 -21.15
C ILE A 614 -7.29 -5.11 -21.10
N VAL A 615 -7.10 -6.37 -21.43
CA VAL A 615 -5.78 -6.95 -21.69
C VAL A 615 -5.73 -7.47 -23.11
N TYR A 616 -4.73 -7.05 -23.86
CA TYR A 616 -4.36 -7.59 -25.17
C TYR A 616 -3.11 -8.41 -25.01
N THR A 617 -3.13 -9.70 -25.37
CA THR A 617 -2.00 -10.57 -25.14
C THR A 617 -1.77 -11.58 -26.25
N THR A 618 -0.50 -11.96 -26.44
CA THR A 618 -0.11 -13.11 -27.30
C THR A 618 -0.22 -14.43 -26.54
N MET A 619 -0.41 -14.40 -25.21
CA MET A 619 -0.62 -15.60 -24.39
C MET A 619 -1.93 -16.29 -24.79
N LYS A 620 -1.96 -17.60 -24.66
CA LYS A 620 -3.17 -18.42 -24.82
C LYS A 620 -3.89 -18.56 -23.48
N ASP A 621 -5.21 -18.73 -23.53
CA ASP A 621 -6.08 -18.99 -22.38
C ASP A 621 -5.65 -20.20 -21.53
#